data_0fe9b442ff04e2bfec7af5c1cda4a50b
#
_entry.id   0fe9b442ff04e2bfec7af5c1cda4a50b
#
_cell.length_a   1.000
_cell.length_b   1.000
_cell.length_c   1.000
_cell.angle_alpha   90.00
_cell.angle_beta   90.00
_cell.angle_gamma   90.00
#
_symmetry.space_group_name_H-M   'P 1'
#
loop_
_entity.id
_entity.type
_entity.pdbx_description
1 polymer ?
#
loop_
_entity_poly.entity_id
_entity_poly.type
_entity_poly.pdbx_seq_one_letter_code
_entity_poly.pdbx_strand_id
1 'polypeptide(L)'
;LRMVNAFWNDALVAGEDLALWGQVDYWATPLESLAKGAGDAEDYVIGKYFSLLSLGVPPDMLRFVYARARVGGRSVAHMVLGYYPQPRSEPLVLDNLVDRVLPASARPDLMPVFSFDARKGIYAWWETVRGGAARLPAGFDVSRVARLFSAVME
;
A
#
# COMPACT_ATOMS: atom_id res chain seq x y z
N LEU A 1 -6.94 5.91 -12.32
CA LEU A 1 -6.55 6.04 -10.91
C LEU A 1 -7.73 6.38 -10.00
N ARG A 2 -8.50 7.41 -10.33
CA ARG A 2 -9.62 7.89 -9.50
C ARG A 2 -10.70 6.83 -9.30
N MET A 3 -11.08 6.13 -10.37
CA MET A 3 -12.10 5.07 -10.30
C MET A 3 -11.68 3.92 -9.41
N VAL A 4 -10.43 3.49 -9.52
CA VAL A 4 -9.87 2.42 -8.69
C VAL A 4 -9.79 2.85 -7.23
N ASN A 5 -9.31 4.07 -6.97
CA ASN A 5 -9.24 4.60 -5.61
C ASN A 5 -10.63 4.66 -4.97
N ALA A 6 -11.60 5.23 -5.68
CA ALA A 6 -12.99 5.34 -5.21
C ALA A 6 -13.63 3.96 -5.00
N PHE A 7 -13.43 3.02 -5.93
CA PHE A 7 -13.99 1.66 -5.82
C PHE A 7 -13.56 0.98 -4.52
N TRP A 8 -12.26 0.95 -4.23
CA TRP A 8 -11.76 0.28 -3.04
C TRP A 8 -12.13 1.02 -1.76
N ASN A 9 -12.10 2.35 -1.78
CA ASN A 9 -12.51 3.14 -0.63
C ASN A 9 -13.98 2.94 -0.28
N ASP A 10 -14.83 2.73 -1.28
CA ASP A 10 -16.26 2.46 -1.08
C ASP A 10 -16.53 0.98 -0.75
N ALA A 11 -15.75 0.05 -1.31
CA ALA A 11 -15.98 -1.39 -1.15
C ALA A 11 -15.58 -1.91 0.23
N LEU A 12 -14.63 -1.27 0.90
CA LEU A 12 -14.12 -1.71 2.19
C LEU A 12 -14.48 -0.72 3.30
N VAL A 13 -14.71 -1.27 4.48
CA VAL A 13 -14.78 -0.51 5.73
C VAL A 13 -13.44 -0.67 6.43
N ALA A 14 -12.87 0.43 6.92
CA ALA A 14 -11.59 0.39 7.62
C ALA A 14 -11.69 -0.44 8.91
N GLY A 15 -10.72 -1.32 9.11
CA GLY A 15 -10.67 -2.20 10.27
C GLY A 15 -9.25 -2.72 10.50
N GLU A 16 -8.98 -3.18 11.72
CA GLU A 16 -7.66 -3.71 12.07
C GLU A 16 -7.60 -5.22 11.81
N ASP A 17 -6.44 -5.72 11.41
CA ASP A 17 -6.22 -7.12 11.07
C ASP A 17 -6.60 -8.08 12.20
N LEU A 18 -6.28 -7.74 13.44
CA LEU A 18 -6.59 -8.59 14.58
C LEU A 18 -8.12 -8.80 14.74
N ALA A 19 -8.91 -7.74 14.53
CA ALA A 19 -10.36 -7.81 14.61
C ALA A 19 -10.99 -8.55 13.43
N LEU A 20 -10.40 -8.42 12.22
CA LEU A 20 -10.93 -9.01 10.98
C LEU A 20 -10.51 -10.46 10.79
N TRP A 21 -9.25 -10.78 11.07
CA TRP A 21 -8.61 -12.05 10.72
C TRP A 21 -8.13 -12.86 11.92
N GLY A 22 -8.19 -12.29 13.13
CA GLY A 22 -7.63 -12.92 14.33
C GLY A 22 -6.10 -13.00 14.32
N GLN A 23 -5.44 -12.26 13.43
CA GLN A 23 -3.99 -12.21 13.27
C GLN A 23 -3.51 -10.77 13.14
N VAL A 24 -2.39 -10.47 13.79
CA VAL A 24 -1.72 -9.16 13.63
C VAL A 24 -1.02 -9.14 12.27
N ASP A 25 -1.15 -8.02 11.54
CA ASP A 25 -0.53 -7.81 10.22
C ASP A 25 -0.88 -8.89 9.18
N TYR A 26 -2.13 -9.32 9.13
CA TYR A 26 -2.58 -10.20 8.06
C TYR A 26 -2.78 -9.40 6.77
N TRP A 27 -2.08 -9.81 5.71
CA TRP A 27 -2.21 -9.22 4.38
C TRP A 27 -3.14 -10.06 3.52
N ALA A 28 -4.36 -9.58 3.37
CA ALA A 28 -5.39 -10.26 2.60
C ALA A 28 -5.14 -10.14 1.08
N THR A 29 -5.55 -11.16 0.34
CA THR A 29 -5.68 -11.03 -1.11
C THR A 29 -6.83 -10.09 -1.44
N PRO A 30 -6.89 -9.50 -2.66
CA PRO A 30 -8.02 -8.67 -3.06
C PRO A 30 -9.37 -9.39 -2.93
N LEU A 31 -9.45 -10.66 -3.28
CA LEU A 31 -10.68 -11.45 -3.13
C LEU A 31 -11.08 -11.64 -1.67
N GLU A 32 -10.13 -11.90 -0.79
CA GLU A 32 -10.39 -11.99 0.65
C GLU A 32 -10.91 -10.68 1.21
N SER A 33 -10.31 -9.55 0.83
CA SER A 33 -10.75 -8.23 1.26
C SER A 33 -12.16 -7.90 0.78
N LEU A 34 -12.49 -8.18 -0.48
CA LEU A 34 -13.82 -7.96 -1.03
C LEU A 34 -14.86 -8.86 -0.37
N ALA A 35 -14.52 -10.12 -0.13
CA ALA A 35 -15.42 -11.06 0.55
C ALA A 35 -15.69 -10.63 1.99
N LYS A 36 -14.70 -10.07 2.68
CA LYS A 36 -14.83 -9.56 4.05
C LYS A 36 -15.57 -8.23 4.10
N GLY A 37 -15.42 -7.40 3.05
CA GLY A 37 -15.97 -6.04 3.00
C GLY A 37 -15.30 -5.05 3.95
N ALA A 38 -14.11 -5.40 4.46
CA ALA A 38 -13.34 -4.57 5.39
C ALA A 38 -11.85 -4.86 5.24
N GLY A 39 -11.00 -3.90 5.61
CA GLY A 39 -9.56 -4.05 5.55
C GLY A 39 -8.82 -2.92 6.24
N ASP A 40 -7.52 -3.10 6.43
CA ASP A 40 -6.62 -2.06 6.90
C ASP A 40 -5.96 -1.33 5.71
N ALA A 41 -5.03 -0.41 6.01
CA ALA A 41 -4.40 0.41 4.97
C ALA A 41 -3.70 -0.44 3.89
N GLU A 42 -3.04 -1.53 4.28
CA GLU A 42 -2.35 -2.43 3.36
C GLU A 42 -3.33 -3.12 2.41
N ASP A 43 -4.49 -3.53 2.89
CA ASP A 43 -5.52 -4.20 2.10
C ASP A 43 -6.05 -3.28 0.98
N TYR A 44 -6.27 -2.01 1.30
CA TYR A 44 -6.64 -1.01 0.29
C TYR A 44 -5.56 -0.85 -0.78
N VAL A 45 -4.30 -0.74 -0.37
CA VAL A 45 -3.17 -0.56 -1.29
C VAL A 45 -3.03 -1.76 -2.21
N ILE A 46 -3.10 -2.97 -1.67
CA ILE A 46 -2.98 -4.22 -2.43
C ILE A 46 -4.10 -4.33 -3.47
N GLY A 47 -5.34 -4.07 -3.06
CA GLY A 47 -6.48 -4.10 -3.97
C GLY A 47 -6.34 -3.09 -5.11
N LYS A 48 -5.96 -1.87 -4.80
CA LYS A 48 -5.73 -0.81 -5.79
C LYS A 48 -4.60 -1.18 -6.75
N TYR A 49 -3.50 -1.70 -6.22
CA TYR A 49 -2.35 -2.13 -7.02
C TYR A 49 -2.73 -3.17 -8.07
N PHE A 50 -3.35 -4.26 -7.66
CA PHE A 50 -3.73 -5.33 -8.58
C PHE A 50 -4.81 -4.90 -9.57
N SER A 51 -5.74 -4.06 -9.15
CA SER A 51 -6.76 -3.49 -10.05
C SER A 51 -6.11 -2.65 -11.16
N LEU A 52 -5.15 -1.81 -10.81
CA LEU A 52 -4.43 -0.99 -11.80
C LEU A 52 -3.59 -1.83 -12.74
N LEU A 53 -2.92 -2.88 -12.27
CA LEU A 53 -2.22 -3.82 -13.13
C LEU A 53 -3.17 -4.46 -14.14
N SER A 54 -4.35 -4.89 -13.70
CA SER A 54 -5.37 -5.50 -14.56
C SER A 54 -5.87 -4.52 -15.61
N LEU A 55 -5.86 -3.23 -15.34
CA LEU A 55 -6.26 -2.17 -16.28
C LEU A 55 -5.11 -1.71 -17.19
N GLY A 56 -3.94 -2.34 -17.09
CA GLY A 56 -2.81 -2.08 -17.98
C GLY A 56 -1.83 -1.02 -17.49
N VAL A 57 -1.93 -0.57 -16.23
CA VAL A 57 -0.93 0.33 -15.66
C VAL A 57 0.38 -0.44 -15.45
N PRO A 58 1.51 0.04 -16.00
CA PRO A 58 2.78 -0.63 -15.82
C PRO A 58 3.19 -0.70 -14.34
N PRO A 59 3.65 -1.85 -13.85
CA PRO A 59 4.06 -1.99 -12.45
C PRO A 59 5.22 -1.08 -12.07
N ASP A 60 6.07 -0.67 -13.02
CA ASP A 60 7.17 0.27 -12.78
C ASP A 60 6.69 1.66 -12.36
N MET A 61 5.44 2.00 -12.63
CA MET A 61 4.83 3.28 -12.26
C MET A 61 4.17 3.25 -10.87
N LEU A 62 4.12 2.09 -10.24
CA LEU A 62 3.44 1.90 -8.96
C LEU A 62 4.44 1.54 -7.87
N ARG A 63 4.31 2.19 -6.71
CA ARG A 63 5.10 1.88 -5.52
C ARG A 63 4.22 1.84 -4.30
N PHE A 64 4.50 0.90 -3.42
CA PHE A 64 3.93 0.89 -2.08
C PHE A 64 4.73 1.86 -1.24
N VAL A 65 4.05 2.80 -0.60
CA VAL A 65 4.69 3.84 0.21
C VAL A 65 4.26 3.67 1.65
N TYR A 66 5.21 3.30 2.50
CA TYR A 66 5.01 3.30 3.94
C TYR A 66 5.23 4.72 4.45
N ALA A 67 4.28 5.22 5.23
CA ALA A 67 4.29 6.59 5.71
C ALA A 67 3.81 6.68 7.16
N ARG A 68 4.09 7.80 7.77
CA ARG A 68 3.41 8.24 8.99
C ARG A 68 2.31 9.20 8.58
N ALA A 69 1.08 8.94 9.01
CA ALA A 69 -0.06 9.80 8.72
C ALA A 69 -0.49 10.54 9.99
N ARG A 70 -0.81 11.81 9.85
CA ARG A 70 -1.39 12.58 10.93
C ARG A 70 -2.91 12.45 10.87
N VAL A 71 -3.47 11.75 11.85
CA VAL A 71 -4.91 11.51 11.95
C VAL A 71 -5.39 11.96 13.33
N GLY A 72 -6.28 12.94 13.38
CA GLY A 72 -6.80 13.46 14.64
C GLY A 72 -5.71 13.97 15.60
N GLY A 73 -4.67 14.60 15.07
CA GLY A 73 -3.54 15.11 15.84
C GLY A 73 -2.52 14.05 16.27
N ARG A 74 -2.72 12.79 15.86
CA ARG A 74 -1.81 11.67 16.16
C ARG A 74 -1.05 11.25 14.91
N SER A 75 0.22 10.84 15.10
CA SER A 75 1.02 10.23 14.07
C SER A 75 0.82 8.71 14.11
N VAL A 76 0.28 8.14 13.05
CA VAL A 76 -0.01 6.70 12.97
C VAL A 76 0.73 6.08 11.79
N ALA A 77 1.05 4.79 11.90
CA ALA A 77 1.58 4.02 10.78
C ALA A 77 0.52 3.88 9.69
N HIS A 78 0.92 4.07 8.44
CA HIS A 78 0.00 4.04 7.30
C HIS A 78 0.72 3.56 6.04
N MET A 79 -0.05 3.11 5.07
CA MET A 79 0.47 2.75 3.76
C MET A 79 -0.44 3.32 2.67
N VAL A 80 0.16 3.85 1.62
CA VAL A 80 -0.53 4.38 0.45
C VAL A 80 0.10 3.81 -0.82
N LEU A 81 -0.65 3.92 -1.93
CA LEU A 81 -0.12 3.58 -3.25
C LEU A 81 0.29 4.87 -3.96
N GLY A 82 1.54 4.91 -4.42
CA GLY A 82 2.06 6.00 -5.23
C GLY A 82 2.05 5.63 -6.71
N TYR A 83 1.50 6.50 -7.54
CA TYR A 83 1.61 6.42 -8.99
C TYR A 83 2.61 7.45 -9.48
N TYR A 84 3.67 6.97 -10.13
CA TYR A 84 4.80 7.79 -10.62
C TYR A 84 4.74 7.87 -12.14
N PRO A 85 4.26 8.98 -12.72
CA PRO A 85 4.23 9.15 -14.18
C PRO A 85 5.63 9.03 -14.82
N GLN A 86 6.66 9.41 -14.08
CA GLN A 86 8.06 9.25 -14.43
C GLN A 86 8.84 8.82 -13.18
N PRO A 87 9.99 8.13 -13.32
CA PRO A 87 10.71 7.56 -12.17
C PRO A 87 11.11 8.56 -11.09
N ARG A 88 11.36 9.81 -11.46
CA ARG A 88 11.77 10.88 -10.54
C ARG A 88 10.70 11.94 -10.33
N SER A 89 9.49 11.72 -10.84
CA SER A 89 8.41 12.68 -10.65
C SER A 89 7.80 12.53 -9.27
N GLU A 90 7.10 13.58 -8.86
CA GLU A 90 6.22 13.52 -7.69
C GLU A 90 5.10 12.51 -7.95
N PRO A 91 4.82 11.58 -7.01
CA PRO A 91 3.73 10.63 -7.19
C PRO A 91 2.37 11.27 -6.96
N LEU A 92 1.37 10.70 -7.62
CA LEU A 92 -0.02 10.84 -7.23
C LEU A 92 -0.34 9.79 -6.16
N VAL A 93 -1.03 10.18 -5.11
CA VAL A 93 -1.28 9.34 -3.94
C VAL A 93 -2.70 8.79 -3.98
N LEU A 94 -2.80 7.45 -3.93
CA LEU A 94 -4.07 6.74 -3.76
C LEU A 94 -4.14 6.26 -2.31
N ASP A 95 -5.14 6.72 -1.59
CA ASP A 95 -5.25 6.56 -0.14
C ASP A 95 -6.70 6.31 0.27
N ASN A 96 -6.90 5.58 1.36
CA ASN A 96 -8.22 5.39 1.94
C ASN A 96 -8.64 6.52 2.90
N LEU A 97 -7.69 7.33 3.36
CA LEU A 97 -7.98 8.49 4.20
C LEU A 97 -8.57 9.67 3.42
N VAL A 98 -8.24 9.77 2.13
CA VAL A 98 -8.71 10.84 1.26
C VAL A 98 -9.12 10.25 -0.08
N ASP A 99 -10.36 10.46 -0.50
CA ASP A 99 -10.88 9.88 -1.74
C ASP A 99 -10.28 10.50 -3.00
N ARG A 100 -9.84 11.75 -2.92
CA ARG A 100 -9.23 12.43 -4.06
C ARG A 100 -7.82 11.90 -4.28
N VAL A 101 -7.48 11.62 -5.53
CA VAL A 101 -6.11 11.32 -5.94
C VAL A 101 -5.36 12.64 -6.08
N LEU A 102 -4.43 12.89 -5.17
CA LEU A 102 -3.71 14.16 -5.07
C LEU A 102 -2.20 13.90 -5.19
N PRO A 103 -1.45 14.90 -5.70
CA PRO A 103 0.02 14.82 -5.65
C PRO A 103 0.51 14.83 -4.21
N ALA A 104 1.69 14.24 -3.97
CA ALA A 104 2.25 14.11 -2.63
C ALA A 104 2.43 15.47 -1.94
N SER A 105 2.77 16.52 -2.69
CA SER A 105 2.89 17.88 -2.16
C SER A 105 1.58 18.46 -1.62
N ALA A 106 0.45 17.92 -2.05
CA ALA A 106 -0.87 18.31 -1.54
C ALA A 106 -1.33 17.46 -0.34
N ARG A 107 -0.46 16.59 0.18
CA ARG A 107 -0.71 15.72 1.31
C ARG A 107 0.30 15.97 2.44
N PRO A 108 0.25 17.15 3.09
CA PRO A 108 1.16 17.48 4.20
C PRO A 108 0.92 16.63 5.45
N ASP A 109 -0.22 15.95 5.52
CA ASP A 109 -0.55 14.99 6.58
C ASP A 109 0.26 13.69 6.51
N LEU A 110 0.92 13.41 5.37
CA LEU A 110 1.71 12.21 5.16
C LEU A 110 3.20 12.53 5.20
N MET A 111 3.94 11.74 5.99
CA MET A 111 5.40 11.76 6.00
C MET A 111 5.90 10.40 5.49
N PRO A 112 6.44 10.33 4.27
CA PRO A 112 6.94 9.07 3.73
C PRO A 112 8.17 8.61 4.51
N VAL A 113 8.23 7.31 4.79
CA VAL A 113 9.36 6.67 5.47
C VAL A 113 10.20 5.89 4.46
N PHE A 114 9.56 5.04 3.66
CA PHE A 114 10.20 4.35 2.55
C PHE A 114 9.16 3.92 1.52
N SER A 115 9.64 3.61 0.31
CA SER A 115 8.79 3.06 -0.74
C SER A 115 9.46 1.86 -1.39
N PHE A 116 8.67 0.97 -1.97
CA PHE A 116 9.19 -0.17 -2.71
C PHE A 116 8.32 -0.50 -3.91
N ASP A 117 9.01 -0.95 -4.97
CA ASP A 117 8.40 -1.49 -6.18
C ASP A 117 8.12 -2.97 -5.95
N ALA A 118 6.89 -3.38 -6.24
CA ALA A 118 6.44 -4.73 -5.98
C ALA A 118 7.18 -5.82 -6.78
N ARG A 119 7.70 -5.49 -7.97
CA ARG A 119 8.40 -6.47 -8.83
C ARG A 119 9.90 -6.52 -8.63
N LYS A 120 10.54 -5.36 -8.58
CA LYS A 120 11.99 -5.23 -8.49
C LYS A 120 12.44 -4.93 -7.07
N GLY A 121 11.61 -4.20 -6.36
CA GLY A 121 11.95 -3.64 -5.06
C GLY A 121 11.89 -4.64 -3.93
N ILE A 122 11.11 -5.71 -4.03
CA ILE A 122 11.05 -6.68 -2.94
C ILE A 122 12.42 -7.31 -2.70
N TYR A 123 13.13 -7.72 -3.76
CA TYR A 123 14.44 -8.30 -3.62
C TYR A 123 15.53 -7.26 -3.34
N ALA A 124 15.58 -6.18 -4.11
CA ALA A 124 16.56 -5.12 -3.91
C ALA A 124 16.37 -4.42 -2.55
N TRP A 125 15.14 -4.20 -2.16
CA TRP A 125 14.81 -3.62 -0.88
C TRP A 125 15.09 -4.59 0.27
N TRP A 126 14.80 -5.88 0.10
CA TRP A 126 15.16 -6.92 1.06
C TRP A 126 16.67 -6.96 1.31
N GLU A 127 17.46 -6.87 0.24
CA GLU A 127 18.91 -6.79 0.35
C GLU A 127 19.36 -5.53 1.08
N THR A 128 18.76 -4.39 0.76
CA THR A 128 19.06 -3.10 1.41
C THR A 128 18.72 -3.14 2.90
N VAL A 129 17.60 -3.70 3.25
CA VAL A 129 17.17 -3.85 4.64
C VAL A 129 18.08 -4.81 5.41
N ARG A 130 18.43 -5.94 4.81
CA ARG A 130 19.40 -6.88 5.40
C ARG A 130 20.77 -6.24 5.58
N GLY A 131 21.16 -5.36 4.69
CA GLY A 131 22.40 -4.60 4.79
C GLY A 131 22.40 -3.48 5.82
N GLY A 132 21.27 -3.24 6.50
CA GLY A 132 21.14 -2.20 7.53
C GLY A 132 20.97 -0.77 7.00
N ALA A 133 20.75 -0.63 5.71
CA ALA A 133 20.61 0.68 5.06
C ALA A 133 19.23 1.33 5.26
N ALA A 134 18.22 0.53 5.59
CA ALA A 134 16.89 1.02 5.93
C ALA A 134 16.35 0.24 7.13
N ARG A 135 15.74 0.94 8.07
CA ARG A 135 15.08 0.31 9.21
C ARG A 135 13.61 0.13 8.88
N LEU A 136 13.16 -1.13 8.93
CA LEU A 136 11.75 -1.43 8.85
C LEU A 136 11.05 -1.07 10.14
N PRO A 137 9.79 -0.64 10.04
CA PRO A 137 8.95 -0.56 11.22
C PRO A 137 8.85 -1.92 11.90
N ALA A 138 8.74 -1.91 13.23
CA ALA A 138 8.53 -3.14 13.99
C ALA A 138 7.25 -3.83 13.48
N GLY A 139 7.36 -5.14 13.22
CA GLY A 139 6.23 -5.94 12.75
C GLY A 139 6.02 -5.98 11.23
N PHE A 140 6.82 -5.27 10.45
CA PHE A 140 6.72 -5.34 8.99
C PHE A 140 7.42 -6.60 8.47
N ASP A 141 6.66 -7.48 7.83
CA ASP A 141 7.16 -8.75 7.31
C ASP A 141 7.15 -8.76 5.77
N VAL A 142 8.32 -8.57 5.19
CA VAL A 142 8.52 -8.56 3.73
C VAL A 142 8.17 -9.89 3.09
N SER A 143 8.38 -10.99 3.81
CA SER A 143 8.09 -12.32 3.28
C SER A 143 6.59 -12.48 2.97
N ARG A 144 5.75 -11.77 3.69
CA ARG A 144 4.30 -11.73 3.42
C ARG A 144 3.98 -11.06 2.10
N VAL A 145 4.67 -9.97 1.77
CA VAL A 145 4.50 -9.28 0.48
C VAL A 145 4.85 -10.22 -0.65
N ALA A 146 6.00 -10.89 -0.54
CA ALA A 146 6.46 -11.84 -1.54
C ALA A 146 5.46 -13.01 -1.72
N ARG A 147 4.97 -13.57 -0.62
CA ARG A 147 3.96 -14.66 -0.67
C ARG A 147 2.65 -14.19 -1.31
N LEU A 148 2.20 -12.97 -0.95
CA LEU A 148 0.98 -12.42 -1.52
C LEU A 148 1.11 -12.27 -3.04
N PHE A 149 2.23 -11.72 -3.51
CA PHE A 149 2.48 -11.58 -4.93
C PHE A 149 2.52 -12.92 -5.63
N SER A 150 3.18 -13.92 -5.06
CA SER A 150 3.21 -15.28 -5.61
C SER A 150 1.80 -15.87 -5.71
N ALA A 151 0.99 -15.72 -4.67
CA ALA A 151 -0.37 -16.27 -4.63
C ALA A 151 -1.32 -15.61 -5.65
N VAL A 152 -1.13 -14.32 -5.94
CA VAL A 152 -2.01 -13.58 -6.86
C VAL A 152 -1.53 -13.69 -8.31
N MET A 153 -0.23 -13.93 -8.53
CA MET A 153 0.36 -14.08 -9.88
C MET A 153 0.21 -15.51 -10.44
N GLU A 154 -0.18 -16.47 -9.65
CA GLU A 154 -0.57 -17.81 -10.09
C GLU A 154 -2.00 -17.81 -10.63
#